data_d0042dd456b91cb2285c07608c752d04
#
_entry.id   d0042dd456b91cb2285c07608c752d04
#
_cell.length_a   1.000
_cell.length_b   1.000
_cell.length_c   1.000
_cell.angle_alpha   90.00
_cell.angle_beta   90.00
_cell.angle_gamma   90.00
#
_symmetry.space_group_name_H-M   'P 1'
#
loop_
_entity.id
_entity.type
_entity.pdbx_description
1 polymer ?
#
loop_
_entity_poly.entity_id
_entity_poly.type
_entity_poly.pdbx_seq_one_letter_code
_entity_poly.pdbx_strand_id
1 'polypeptide(L)'
;VQTCALPIYGYNYQEHSGFGGRYGGRFRTQCRQERRKGNTPVISGGKETVAKSIGEIPFIPVQLTAMDGISLYDDCVMLAYNKEVRRNCLPFTCGENDLDDFFLNDADLYADELLGKTYCWVTTEIPHRIVALFTLSNDSIKTRLISPNDKNRLQRNIVNPKRGRSYPAVLIGRLGVNLEYQGTSSHVGRQLMAFIKDWFRHEDNKTGCRFIVVDAYNEEKILRYYERNGFVPLYKTDVIEKQYYDIPQDEPLKTRLLYFDLKKD
;
A
#
# COMPACT_ATOMS: atom_id res chain seq x y z
N VAL A 1 15.07 -2.97 -0.61
CA VAL A 1 14.18 -4.01 -1.09
C VAL A 1 13.01 -3.35 -1.77
N GLN A 2 12.76 -3.79 -2.95
CA GLN A 2 11.84 -3.18 -3.89
C GLN A 2 10.71 -4.16 -4.16
N THR A 3 9.49 -3.67 -4.23
CA THR A 3 8.36 -4.43 -4.71
C THR A 3 7.49 -3.54 -5.54
N CYS A 4 7.16 -4.00 -6.71
CA CYS A 4 6.11 -3.45 -7.54
C CYS A 4 4.93 -4.42 -7.47
N ALA A 5 3.76 -3.93 -7.12
CA ALA A 5 2.57 -4.54 -7.60
C ALA A 5 2.35 -3.97 -9.00
N LEU A 6 2.26 -4.83 -10.00
CA LEU A 6 1.81 -4.42 -11.33
C LEU A 6 0.50 -3.66 -11.20
N PRO A 7 0.21 -2.71 -12.10
CA PRO A 7 -1.09 -2.07 -12.14
C PRO A 7 -2.15 -3.16 -12.12
N ILE A 8 -3.17 -2.97 -11.29
CA ILE A 8 -4.35 -3.82 -11.26
C ILE A 8 -4.80 -3.92 -12.72
N TYR A 9 -4.62 -5.08 -13.35
CA TYR A 9 -5.10 -5.33 -14.69
C TYR A 9 -6.57 -4.95 -14.69
N GLY A 10 -6.91 -3.90 -15.43
CA GLY A 10 -8.27 -3.53 -15.67
C GLY A 10 -8.97 -4.76 -16.23
N TYR A 11 -10.00 -5.23 -15.55
CA TYR A 11 -10.90 -6.21 -16.08
C TYR A 11 -11.44 -5.66 -17.39
N ASN A 12 -10.94 -6.16 -18.51
CA ASN A 12 -11.61 -6.02 -19.79
C ASN A 12 -12.94 -6.78 -19.67
N TYR A 13 -13.99 -6.05 -19.39
CA TYR A 13 -15.35 -6.51 -19.64
C TYR A 13 -15.48 -6.64 -21.14
N GLN A 14 -15.19 -7.81 -21.68
CA GLN A 14 -15.73 -8.19 -22.97
C GLN A 14 -17.22 -8.43 -22.75
N GLU A 15 -18.01 -7.51 -23.29
CA GLU A 15 -19.45 -7.68 -23.45
C GLU A 15 -19.71 -8.93 -24.29
N HIS A 16 -20.01 -10.04 -23.66
CA HIS A 16 -20.76 -11.11 -24.31
C HIS A 16 -22.22 -10.71 -24.35
N SER A 17 -22.62 -10.13 -25.48
CA SER A 17 -24.01 -9.96 -25.90
C SER A 17 -24.69 -11.32 -26.00
N GLY A 18 -25.73 -11.51 -25.19
CA GLY A 18 -26.74 -12.53 -25.45
C GLY A 18 -27.20 -13.28 -24.20
N PHE A 19 -28.20 -12.76 -23.52
CA PHE A 19 -29.40 -13.51 -23.13
C PHE A 19 -30.40 -12.53 -22.44
N GLY A 20 -31.52 -12.31 -23.09
CA GLY A 20 -32.57 -11.48 -22.55
C GLY A 20 -33.33 -12.16 -21.41
N GLY A 21 -33.51 -11.43 -20.33
CA GLY A 21 -34.34 -11.81 -19.20
C GLY A 21 -34.88 -10.55 -18.53
N ARG A 22 -36.17 -10.22 -18.78
CA ARG A 22 -36.90 -9.11 -18.17
C ARG A 22 -37.07 -9.38 -16.68
N TYR A 23 -36.62 -8.46 -15.84
CA TYR A 23 -37.25 -8.20 -14.56
C TYR A 23 -37.24 -6.69 -14.30
N GLY A 24 -38.43 -6.08 -14.42
CA GLY A 24 -38.64 -4.69 -14.05
C GLY A 24 -38.81 -4.58 -12.54
N GLY A 25 -38.08 -3.70 -11.95
CA GLY A 25 -38.25 -3.25 -10.57
C GLY A 25 -37.86 -1.78 -10.47
N ARG A 26 -38.89 -0.90 -10.55
CA ARG A 26 -38.73 0.54 -10.35
C ARG A 26 -38.47 0.81 -8.87
N PHE A 27 -37.32 1.33 -8.53
CA PHE A 27 -37.15 2.07 -7.29
C PHE A 27 -37.01 3.56 -7.62
N ARG A 28 -38.09 4.27 -7.30
CA ARG A 28 -38.10 5.74 -7.23
C ARG A 28 -37.57 6.13 -5.86
N THR A 29 -36.46 6.81 -5.81
CA THR A 29 -36.02 7.55 -4.63
C THR A 29 -36.31 9.02 -4.88
N GLN A 30 -37.30 9.56 -4.20
CA GLN A 30 -37.60 10.99 -4.13
C GLN A 30 -36.55 11.65 -3.18
N CYS A 31 -35.71 12.47 -3.72
CA CYS A 31 -34.97 13.46 -2.94
C CYS A 31 -35.85 14.69 -2.72
N ARG A 32 -36.30 14.87 -1.49
CA ARG A 32 -37.03 16.04 -1.01
C ARG A 32 -36.01 17.12 -0.64
N GLN A 33 -35.97 18.20 -1.40
CA GLN A 33 -35.26 19.42 -1.04
C GLN A 33 -36.07 20.16 0.03
N GLU A 34 -35.49 20.27 1.23
CA GLU A 34 -35.96 21.27 2.20
C GLU A 34 -34.95 22.43 2.24
N ARG A 35 -35.42 23.57 1.69
CA ARG A 35 -34.79 24.89 1.91
C ARG A 35 -35.14 25.34 3.34
N ARG A 36 -34.16 25.53 4.18
CA ARG A 36 -34.31 26.38 5.38
C ARG A 36 -33.47 27.64 5.21
N LYS A 37 -34.20 28.75 5.20
CA LYS A 37 -33.67 30.12 5.36
C LYS A 37 -33.39 30.37 6.83
N GLY A 38 -32.34 31.14 7.11
CA GLY A 38 -32.37 32.00 8.27
C GLY A 38 -31.12 32.00 9.15
N ASN A 39 -30.50 33.16 9.13
CA ASN A 39 -29.75 33.83 10.19
C ASN A 39 -28.30 33.50 10.42
N THR A 40 -27.50 34.39 9.93
CA THR A 40 -26.12 34.70 10.35
C THR A 40 -26.14 35.46 11.70
N PRO A 41 -25.25 35.17 12.63
CA PRO A 41 -24.72 36.15 13.53
C PRO A 41 -23.26 36.47 13.17
N VAL A 42 -23.02 37.75 12.97
CA VAL A 42 -21.71 38.39 12.92
C VAL A 42 -21.11 38.33 14.32
N ILE A 43 -19.95 37.71 14.49
CA ILE A 43 -19.10 37.98 15.64
C ILE A 43 -17.72 38.38 15.13
N SER A 44 -17.42 39.65 15.36
CA SER A 44 -16.12 40.27 15.24
C SER A 44 -15.21 39.78 16.39
N GLY A 45 -13.94 39.57 16.11
CA GLY A 45 -12.94 39.40 17.19
C GLY A 45 -11.72 38.62 16.70
N GLY A 46 -10.70 39.38 16.29
CA GLY A 46 -9.44 38.91 15.72
C GLY A 46 -8.61 38.02 16.65
N LYS A 47 -7.81 37.24 16.01
CA LYS A 47 -6.40 36.97 16.37
C LYS A 47 -5.72 36.45 15.09
N GLU A 48 -4.96 37.33 14.46
CA GLU A 48 -3.96 36.95 13.47
C GLU A 48 -2.96 36.01 14.13
N THR A 49 -2.95 34.76 13.65
CA THR A 49 -1.83 33.87 13.91
C THR A 49 -0.88 34.03 12.72
N VAL A 50 0.22 34.71 12.98
CA VAL A 50 1.33 34.93 12.05
C VAL A 50 1.88 33.58 11.62
N ALA A 51 1.60 33.17 10.38
CA ALA A 51 2.33 32.11 9.71
C ALA A 51 3.77 32.59 9.49
N LYS A 52 4.71 32.07 10.25
CA LYS A 52 6.14 32.29 10.00
C LYS A 52 6.49 31.68 8.66
N SER A 53 6.81 32.53 7.68
CA SER A 53 7.44 32.18 6.43
C SER A 53 8.74 31.45 6.73
N ILE A 54 8.86 30.19 6.29
CA ILE A 54 10.11 29.46 6.29
C ILE A 54 10.98 30.06 5.18
N GLY A 55 12.02 30.78 5.60
CA GLY A 55 12.96 31.45 4.69
C GLY A 55 13.72 30.44 3.83
N GLU A 56 14.08 30.90 2.64
CA GLU A 56 14.97 30.17 1.70
C GLU A 56 16.27 29.79 2.42
N ILE A 57 16.53 28.46 2.49
CA ILE A 57 17.73 27.91 3.13
C ILE A 57 18.81 27.77 2.05
N PRO A 58 20.02 28.34 2.22
CA PRO A 58 21.12 28.17 1.28
C PRO A 58 21.59 26.70 1.26
N PHE A 59 21.81 26.19 0.04
CA PHE A 59 22.36 24.87 -0.21
C PHE A 59 23.80 24.77 0.33
N ILE A 60 24.00 24.06 1.43
CA ILE A 60 25.33 23.70 1.94
C ILE A 60 25.53 22.22 1.58
N PRO A 61 26.57 21.85 0.82
CA PRO A 61 26.88 20.46 0.58
C PRO A 61 27.38 19.83 1.87
N VAL A 62 26.52 19.05 2.53
CA VAL A 62 26.89 18.25 3.69
C VAL A 62 27.59 16.99 3.19
N GLN A 63 28.85 16.81 3.60
CA GLN A 63 29.55 15.54 3.44
C GLN A 63 28.73 14.42 4.07
N LEU A 64 28.41 13.39 3.27
CA LEU A 64 27.76 12.17 3.72
C LEU A 64 28.67 11.48 4.75
N THR A 65 28.43 11.73 6.02
CA THR A 65 28.82 10.77 7.06
C THR A 65 27.81 9.64 6.97
N ALA A 66 28.30 8.43 6.72
CA ALA A 66 27.46 7.22 6.73
C ALA A 66 26.69 7.21 8.06
N MET A 67 25.35 7.38 7.99
CA MET A 67 24.50 7.27 9.16
C MET A 67 24.36 5.78 9.49
N ASP A 68 25.32 5.28 10.29
CA ASP A 68 25.18 3.97 10.91
C ASP A 68 24.01 4.03 11.90
N GLY A 69 22.93 3.31 11.59
CA GLY A 69 21.94 2.97 12.60
C GLY A 69 20.65 3.77 12.64
N ILE A 70 20.06 4.22 11.50
CA ILE A 70 18.74 4.89 11.54
C ILE A 70 17.63 3.98 12.08
N SER A 71 16.81 4.50 13.00
CA SER A 71 15.60 3.88 13.52
C SER A 71 14.38 4.61 12.98
N LEU A 72 13.45 3.88 12.35
CA LEU A 72 12.20 4.50 11.89
C LEU A 72 11.38 5.09 13.04
N TYR A 73 11.45 4.49 14.22
CA TYR A 73 10.64 4.91 15.36
C TYR A 73 11.23 6.10 16.12
N ASP A 74 12.57 6.21 16.17
CA ASP A 74 13.25 7.21 16.97
C ASP A 74 13.69 8.43 16.13
N ASP A 75 14.10 8.19 14.88
CA ASP A 75 14.74 9.21 14.03
C ASP A 75 13.82 9.75 12.93
N CYS A 76 12.64 9.15 12.75
CA CYS A 76 11.73 9.48 11.66
C CYS A 76 10.29 9.70 12.13
N VAL A 77 9.52 10.37 11.29
CA VAL A 77 8.06 10.50 11.43
C VAL A 77 7.36 9.89 10.23
N MET A 78 6.23 9.22 10.48
CA MET A 78 5.38 8.71 9.40
C MET A 78 4.38 9.77 8.99
N LEU A 79 4.30 10.05 7.70
CA LEU A 79 3.40 11.02 7.10
C LEU A 79 2.61 10.42 5.95
N ALA A 80 1.42 10.96 5.67
CA ALA A 80 0.77 10.74 4.39
C ALA A 80 1.60 11.43 3.31
N TYR A 81 2.01 10.67 2.28
CA TYR A 81 2.81 11.20 1.19
C TYR A 81 1.95 12.04 0.24
N ASN A 82 2.43 13.23 -0.08
CA ASN A 82 1.79 14.17 -0.98
C ASN A 82 2.81 15.16 -1.57
N LYS A 83 2.34 16.06 -2.43
CA LYS A 83 3.19 17.07 -3.08
C LYS A 83 3.91 18.00 -2.09
N GLU A 84 3.30 18.30 -0.95
CA GLU A 84 3.91 19.16 0.07
C GLU A 84 5.09 18.47 0.74
N VAL A 85 4.89 17.23 1.20
CA VAL A 85 5.99 16.41 1.78
C VAL A 85 7.13 16.28 0.77
N ARG A 86 6.81 15.98 -0.50
CA ARG A 86 7.81 15.83 -1.56
C ARG A 86 8.65 17.10 -1.78
N ARG A 87 8.03 18.29 -1.72
CA ARG A 87 8.73 19.57 -1.89
C ARG A 87 9.65 19.91 -0.72
N ASN A 88 9.31 19.45 0.48
CA ASN A 88 10.04 19.74 1.71
C ASN A 88 11.15 18.73 2.03
N CYS A 89 11.28 17.68 1.22
CA CYS A 89 12.30 16.64 1.39
C CYS A 89 13.29 16.63 0.22
N LEU A 90 14.48 16.09 0.48
CA LEU A 90 15.40 15.76 -0.59
C LEU A 90 14.80 14.72 -1.55
N PRO A 91 15.23 14.71 -2.83
CA PRO A 91 14.74 13.75 -3.81
C PRO A 91 14.85 12.30 -3.32
N PHE A 92 13.79 11.53 -3.51
CA PHE A 92 13.76 10.11 -3.19
C PHE A 92 14.10 9.28 -4.45
N THR A 93 14.86 8.23 -4.24
CA THR A 93 15.00 7.14 -5.20
C THR A 93 15.22 5.83 -4.46
N CYS A 94 14.55 4.79 -4.88
CA CYS A 94 14.80 3.42 -4.41
C CYS A 94 15.63 2.60 -5.40
N GLY A 95 15.97 3.18 -6.57
CA GLY A 95 16.77 2.54 -7.61
C GLY A 95 15.96 1.67 -8.57
N GLU A 96 14.61 1.68 -8.46
CA GLU A 96 13.70 1.07 -9.41
C GLU A 96 12.91 2.15 -10.13
N ASN A 97 13.12 2.27 -11.43
CA ASN A 97 12.53 3.35 -12.22
C ASN A 97 11.00 3.35 -12.17
N ASP A 98 10.35 2.19 -12.22
CA ASP A 98 8.89 2.06 -12.15
C ASP A 98 8.33 2.53 -10.81
N LEU A 99 9.01 2.22 -9.70
CA LEU A 99 8.61 2.68 -8.38
C LEU A 99 8.89 4.17 -8.18
N ASP A 100 10.04 4.63 -8.62
CA ASP A 100 10.43 6.04 -8.51
C ASP A 100 9.47 6.91 -9.33
N ASP A 101 9.10 6.49 -10.54
CA ASP A 101 8.12 7.15 -11.40
C ASP A 101 6.73 7.18 -10.76
N PHE A 102 6.26 6.04 -10.24
CA PHE A 102 4.99 5.97 -9.52
C PHE A 102 4.94 6.96 -8.33
N PHE A 103 5.97 6.95 -7.48
CA PHE A 103 5.99 7.84 -6.32
C PHE A 103 6.09 9.31 -6.72
N LEU A 104 6.76 9.61 -7.81
CA LEU A 104 6.90 10.99 -8.30
C LEU A 104 5.61 11.51 -8.97
N ASN A 105 4.96 10.69 -9.81
CA ASN A 105 3.95 11.14 -10.75
C ASN A 105 2.54 10.61 -10.43
N ASP A 106 2.40 9.37 -9.96
CA ASP A 106 1.11 8.68 -9.88
C ASP A 106 0.53 8.59 -8.46
N ALA A 107 1.35 8.65 -7.41
CA ALA A 107 0.91 8.41 -6.04
C ALA A 107 -0.22 9.35 -5.59
N ASP A 108 -0.16 10.64 -5.99
CA ASP A 108 -1.21 11.63 -5.69
C ASP A 108 -2.51 11.30 -6.46
N LEU A 109 -2.40 10.91 -7.73
CA LEU A 109 -3.55 10.53 -8.57
C LEU A 109 -4.25 9.28 -8.02
N TYR A 110 -3.48 8.29 -7.57
CA TYR A 110 -4.01 7.10 -6.90
C TYR A 110 -4.78 7.44 -5.62
N ALA A 111 -4.30 8.42 -4.87
CA ALA A 111 -4.98 8.87 -3.65
C ALA A 111 -6.28 9.62 -3.99
N ASP A 112 -6.28 10.49 -4.98
CA ASP A 112 -7.44 11.27 -5.44
C ASP A 112 -8.55 10.35 -5.99
N GLU A 113 -8.18 9.30 -6.73
CA GLU A 113 -9.10 8.27 -7.24
C GLU A 113 -9.49 7.22 -6.18
N LEU A 114 -9.02 7.33 -4.94
CA LEU A 114 -9.26 6.39 -3.85
C LEU A 114 -8.80 4.94 -4.14
N LEU A 115 -7.84 4.77 -5.05
CA LEU A 115 -7.28 3.47 -5.42
C LEU A 115 -6.25 2.96 -4.41
N GLY A 116 -5.59 3.89 -3.72
CA GLY A 116 -4.61 3.56 -2.69
C GLY A 116 -4.18 4.79 -1.91
N LYS A 117 -3.50 4.58 -0.79
CA LYS A 117 -2.89 5.64 0.02
C LYS A 117 -1.41 5.38 0.16
N THR A 118 -0.61 6.39 -0.15
CA THR A 118 0.84 6.33 0.00
C THR A 118 1.26 7.01 1.29
N TYR A 119 2.17 6.38 2.00
CA TYR A 119 2.78 6.86 3.23
C TYR A 119 4.29 6.88 3.09
N CYS A 120 4.93 7.76 3.86
CA CYS A 120 6.38 7.87 3.90
C CYS A 120 6.90 7.97 5.32
N TRP A 121 8.13 7.49 5.51
CA TRP A 121 8.93 7.77 6.69
C TRP A 121 9.95 8.84 6.33
N VAL A 122 9.97 9.94 7.09
CA VAL A 122 10.78 11.13 6.84
C VAL A 122 11.65 11.39 8.06
N THR A 123 12.93 11.66 7.86
CA THR A 123 13.85 12.00 8.94
C THR A 123 13.43 13.27 9.67
N THR A 124 13.61 13.30 10.98
CA THR A 124 13.39 14.50 11.81
C THR A 124 14.48 15.55 11.62
N GLU A 125 15.68 15.13 11.21
CA GLU A 125 16.82 16.01 10.94
C GLU A 125 16.65 16.79 9.62
N ILE A 126 17.23 17.98 9.57
CA ILE A 126 17.26 18.85 8.38
C ILE A 126 18.63 18.71 7.70
N PRO A 127 18.68 18.55 6.36
CA PRO A 127 17.55 18.48 5.42
C PRO A 127 16.76 17.19 5.53
N HIS A 128 15.43 17.29 5.50
CA HIS A 128 14.56 16.12 5.60
C HIS A 128 14.77 15.16 4.42
N ARG A 129 14.80 13.87 4.72
CA ARG A 129 14.96 12.77 3.75
C ARG A 129 13.82 11.80 3.87
N ILE A 130 13.29 11.37 2.74
CA ILE A 130 12.35 10.26 2.71
C ILE A 130 13.18 8.96 2.79
N VAL A 131 12.99 8.22 3.88
CA VAL A 131 13.72 6.96 4.17
C VAL A 131 13.03 5.79 3.48
N ALA A 132 11.70 5.78 3.49
CA ALA A 132 10.90 4.73 2.86
C ALA A 132 9.54 5.26 2.42
N LEU A 133 9.00 4.66 1.36
CA LEU A 133 7.65 4.89 0.82
C LEU A 133 6.91 3.57 0.69
N PHE A 134 5.61 3.58 0.95
CA PHE A 134 4.76 2.42 0.70
C PHE A 134 3.33 2.84 0.41
N THR A 135 2.67 2.11 -0.51
CA THR A 135 1.28 2.34 -0.90
C THR A 135 0.43 1.17 -0.47
N LEU A 136 -0.70 1.47 0.13
CA LEU A 136 -1.67 0.50 0.64
C LEU A 136 -3.00 0.64 -0.08
N SER A 137 -3.63 -0.50 -0.40
CA SER A 137 -4.97 -0.58 -0.98
C SER A 137 -5.79 -1.66 -0.28
N ASN A 138 -7.11 -1.55 -0.34
CA ASN A 138 -7.99 -2.62 0.11
C ASN A 138 -7.93 -3.80 -0.85
N ASP A 139 -7.92 -5.02 -0.31
CA ASP A 139 -7.91 -6.25 -1.10
C ASP A 139 -8.65 -7.38 -0.40
N SER A 140 -8.73 -8.54 -1.05
CA SER A 140 -9.28 -9.76 -0.46
C SER A 140 -8.71 -11.03 -1.10
N ILE A 141 -8.34 -12.01 -0.29
CA ILE A 141 -7.96 -13.34 -0.79
C ILE A 141 -9.21 -14.13 -1.16
N LYS A 142 -9.42 -14.38 -2.46
CA LYS A 142 -10.56 -15.12 -3.00
C LYS A 142 -10.28 -16.63 -2.95
N THR A 143 -10.87 -17.32 -1.97
CA THR A 143 -10.60 -18.76 -1.74
C THR A 143 -11.21 -19.70 -2.79
N ARG A 144 -12.12 -19.20 -3.62
CA ARG A 144 -12.76 -20.00 -4.67
C ARG A 144 -11.78 -20.47 -5.76
N LEU A 145 -10.73 -19.71 -5.96
CA LEU A 145 -9.78 -19.87 -7.06
C LEU A 145 -8.45 -20.52 -6.63
N ILE A 146 -8.31 -20.88 -5.37
CA ILE A 146 -7.12 -21.59 -4.86
C ILE A 146 -7.40 -23.09 -4.66
N SER A 147 -6.33 -23.90 -4.77
CA SER A 147 -6.42 -25.34 -4.59
C SER A 147 -6.97 -25.71 -3.20
N PRO A 148 -7.60 -26.90 -3.01
CA PRO A 148 -8.06 -27.35 -1.70
C PRO A 148 -6.94 -27.36 -0.65
N ASN A 149 -5.72 -27.72 -1.04
CA ASN A 149 -4.57 -27.75 -0.13
C ASN A 149 -4.14 -26.36 0.31
N ASP A 150 -4.06 -25.40 -0.63
CA ASP A 150 -3.71 -24.02 -0.32
C ASP A 150 -4.81 -23.35 0.50
N LYS A 151 -6.07 -23.65 0.19
CA LYS A 151 -7.22 -23.22 0.98
C LYS A 151 -7.15 -23.74 2.42
N ASN A 152 -6.86 -25.00 2.62
CA ASN A 152 -6.70 -25.59 3.95
C ASN A 152 -5.54 -24.93 4.72
N ARG A 153 -4.43 -24.65 4.03
CA ARG A 153 -3.30 -23.93 4.60
C ARG A 153 -3.68 -22.53 5.06
N LEU A 154 -4.37 -21.76 4.22
CA LEU A 154 -4.85 -20.41 4.51
C LEU A 154 -5.84 -20.39 5.70
N GLN A 155 -6.73 -21.41 5.76
CA GLN A 155 -7.82 -21.46 6.72
C GLN A 155 -7.45 -22.13 8.06
N ARG A 156 -6.27 -22.70 8.18
CA ARG A 156 -5.86 -23.52 9.35
C ARG A 156 -6.07 -22.82 10.69
N ASN A 157 -5.84 -21.51 10.74
CA ASN A 157 -5.93 -20.71 11.97
C ASN A 157 -7.18 -19.81 11.99
N ILE A 158 -8.16 -20.05 11.11
CA ILE A 158 -9.39 -19.28 11.08
C ILE A 158 -10.49 -20.04 11.81
N VAL A 159 -11.01 -19.46 12.87
CA VAL A 159 -12.17 -20.00 13.59
C VAL A 159 -13.40 -19.83 12.69
N ASN A 160 -14.13 -20.94 12.47
CA ASN A 160 -15.32 -20.98 11.60
C ASN A 160 -15.06 -20.43 10.19
N PRO A 161 -14.17 -21.06 9.40
CA PRO A 161 -13.83 -20.58 8.07
C PRO A 161 -15.08 -20.51 7.18
N LYS A 162 -15.29 -19.36 6.57
CA LYS A 162 -16.43 -19.13 5.67
C LYS A 162 -16.31 -20.00 4.42
N ARG A 163 -17.35 -20.77 4.10
CA ARG A 163 -17.36 -21.63 2.91
C ARG A 163 -17.24 -20.79 1.63
N GLY A 164 -16.16 -20.99 0.88
CA GLY A 164 -16.01 -20.55 -0.51
C GLY A 164 -16.02 -19.04 -0.76
N ARG A 165 -15.65 -18.21 0.23
CA ARG A 165 -15.71 -16.75 0.09
C ARG A 165 -14.32 -16.13 0.13
N SER A 166 -14.26 -14.81 0.15
CA SER A 166 -13.04 -14.04 0.29
C SER A 166 -12.77 -13.68 1.75
N TYR A 167 -11.50 -13.48 2.07
CA TYR A 167 -11.05 -12.96 3.35
C TYR A 167 -10.47 -11.56 3.18
N PRO A 168 -10.77 -10.62 4.10
CA PRO A 168 -10.27 -9.26 4.00
C PRO A 168 -8.74 -9.23 4.09
N ALA A 169 -8.14 -8.47 3.21
CA ALA A 169 -6.70 -8.25 3.15
C ALA A 169 -6.41 -6.78 2.86
N VAL A 170 -5.20 -6.35 3.17
CA VAL A 170 -4.60 -5.13 2.65
C VAL A 170 -3.51 -5.50 1.67
N LEU A 171 -3.47 -4.83 0.53
CA LEU A 171 -2.42 -4.96 -0.46
C LEU A 171 -1.33 -3.90 -0.19
N ILE A 172 -0.08 -4.34 -0.05
CA ILE A 172 1.08 -3.46 -0.22
C ILE A 172 1.35 -3.38 -1.72
N GLY A 173 0.81 -2.36 -2.36
CA GLY A 173 0.89 -2.18 -3.82
C GLY A 173 2.26 -1.72 -4.28
N ARG A 174 2.93 -0.88 -3.51
CA ARG A 174 4.26 -0.34 -3.77
C ARG A 174 5.03 -0.26 -2.46
N LEU A 175 6.31 -0.56 -2.49
CA LEU A 175 7.21 -0.41 -1.35
C LEU A 175 8.63 -0.12 -1.84
N GLY A 176 9.18 1.00 -1.43
CA GLY A 176 10.54 1.41 -1.74
C GLY A 176 11.28 1.91 -0.49
N VAL A 177 12.51 1.48 -0.31
CA VAL A 177 13.46 2.04 0.66
C VAL A 177 14.47 2.87 -0.11
N ASN A 178 14.75 4.07 0.34
CA ASN A 178 15.72 4.95 -0.31
C ASN A 178 17.10 4.25 -0.38
N LEU A 179 17.76 4.40 -1.53
CA LEU A 179 19.06 3.78 -1.81
C LEU A 179 20.11 4.01 -0.70
N GLU A 180 20.11 5.20 -0.09
CA GLU A 180 21.05 5.56 0.99
C GLU A 180 20.90 4.64 2.22
N TYR A 181 19.72 4.06 2.44
CA TYR A 181 19.41 3.21 3.60
C TYR A 181 19.26 1.72 3.26
N GLN A 182 19.43 1.35 1.98
CA GLN A 182 19.38 -0.05 1.58
C GLN A 182 20.70 -0.77 1.96
N GLY A 183 20.56 -2.00 2.48
CA GLY A 183 21.71 -2.83 2.81
C GLY A 183 22.53 -2.36 4.02
N THR A 184 22.07 -1.33 4.72
CA THR A 184 22.70 -0.82 5.94
C THR A 184 22.41 -1.70 7.15
N SER A 185 23.19 -1.53 8.23
CA SER A 185 22.98 -2.20 9.53
C SER A 185 21.61 -1.89 10.16
N SER A 186 21.00 -0.78 9.77
CA SER A 186 19.64 -0.35 10.22
C SER A 186 18.52 -1.29 9.81
N HIS A 187 18.71 -2.07 8.75
CA HIS A 187 17.69 -2.97 8.24
C HIS A 187 16.30 -2.30 8.06
N VAL A 188 16.27 -1.09 7.48
CA VAL A 188 15.06 -0.25 7.32
C VAL A 188 13.87 -1.04 6.74
N GLY A 189 14.10 -1.86 5.71
CA GLY A 189 13.03 -2.69 5.14
C GLY A 189 12.39 -3.65 6.15
N ARG A 190 13.16 -4.17 7.11
CA ARG A 190 12.64 -5.03 8.20
C ARG A 190 11.83 -4.22 9.19
N GLN A 191 12.32 -3.05 9.60
CA GLN A 191 11.60 -2.13 10.49
C GLN A 191 10.27 -1.71 9.86
N LEU A 192 10.28 -1.33 8.57
CA LEU A 192 9.08 -0.94 7.83
C LEU A 192 8.04 -2.07 7.79
N MET A 193 8.48 -3.30 7.50
CA MET A 193 7.55 -4.43 7.46
C MET A 193 6.99 -4.80 8.84
N ALA A 194 7.78 -4.69 9.91
CA ALA A 194 7.32 -4.85 11.28
C ALA A 194 6.25 -3.80 11.61
N PHE A 195 6.54 -2.53 11.31
CA PHE A 195 5.59 -1.44 11.49
C PHE A 195 4.26 -1.68 10.78
N ILE A 196 4.28 -2.03 9.47
CA ILE A 196 3.04 -2.27 8.71
C ILE A 196 2.20 -3.37 9.35
N LYS A 197 2.83 -4.47 9.80
CA LYS A 197 2.11 -5.57 10.47
C LYS A 197 1.46 -5.12 11.77
N ASP A 198 2.19 -4.39 12.61
CA ASP A 198 1.71 -3.91 13.89
C ASP A 198 0.60 -2.87 13.72
N TRP A 199 0.74 -2.00 12.73
CA TRP A 199 -0.28 -1.01 12.40
C TRP A 199 -1.62 -1.65 12.02
N PHE A 200 -1.60 -2.74 11.24
CA PHE A 200 -2.84 -3.46 10.88
C PHE A 200 -3.37 -4.39 11.98
N ARG A 201 -2.57 -4.71 12.99
CA ARG A 201 -3.01 -5.43 14.20
C ARG A 201 -3.60 -4.51 15.24
N HIS A 202 -3.26 -3.23 15.19
CA HIS A 202 -3.66 -2.25 16.22
C HIS A 202 -5.18 -2.07 16.25
N GLU A 203 -5.73 -1.89 17.44
CA GLU A 203 -7.18 -1.75 17.66
C GLU A 203 -7.79 -0.51 17.02
N ASP A 204 -7.00 0.53 16.79
CA ASP A 204 -7.42 1.76 16.10
C ASP A 204 -7.61 1.58 14.59
N ASN A 205 -7.24 0.41 14.04
CA ASN A 205 -7.49 0.11 12.65
C ASN A 205 -9.00 0.02 12.38
N LYS A 206 -9.50 0.95 11.57
CA LYS A 206 -10.94 1.09 11.29
C LYS A 206 -11.51 -0.02 10.43
N THR A 207 -10.70 -0.90 9.86
CA THR A 207 -11.14 -2.00 9.01
C THR A 207 -10.66 -3.33 9.54
N GLY A 208 -11.54 -4.33 9.56
CA GLY A 208 -11.11 -5.70 9.83
C GLY A 208 -10.21 -6.18 8.69
N CYS A 209 -8.94 -6.43 8.99
CA CYS A 209 -7.95 -6.96 8.06
C CYS A 209 -7.36 -8.25 8.62
N ARG A 210 -7.48 -9.36 7.89
CA ARG A 210 -6.93 -10.66 8.30
C ARG A 210 -5.55 -10.91 7.74
N PHE A 211 -5.32 -10.46 6.51
CA PHE A 211 -4.10 -10.75 5.77
C PHE A 211 -3.47 -9.48 5.22
N ILE A 212 -2.16 -9.50 5.10
CA ILE A 212 -1.42 -8.60 4.21
C ILE A 212 -1.07 -9.40 2.97
N VAL A 213 -1.29 -8.84 1.79
CA VAL A 213 -0.91 -9.43 0.51
C VAL A 213 0.06 -8.52 -0.24
N VAL A 214 0.91 -9.11 -1.04
CA VAL A 214 1.83 -8.41 -1.93
C VAL A 214 1.96 -9.17 -3.24
N ASP A 215 2.02 -8.44 -4.35
CA ASP A 215 2.49 -8.96 -5.63
C ASP A 215 3.97 -8.64 -5.74
N ALA A 216 4.81 -9.58 -5.31
CA ALA A 216 6.25 -9.42 -5.29
C ALA A 216 6.85 -9.78 -6.65
N TYR A 217 7.82 -9.01 -7.15
CA TYR A 217 8.61 -9.46 -8.30
C TYR A 217 9.15 -10.87 -8.07
N ASN A 218 9.06 -11.72 -9.09
CA ASN A 218 9.52 -13.11 -9.05
C ASN A 218 11.05 -13.19 -9.17
N GLU A 219 11.72 -12.45 -8.31
CA GLU A 219 13.17 -12.39 -8.17
C GLU A 219 13.60 -12.96 -6.82
N GLU A 220 14.62 -13.80 -6.80
CA GLU A 220 15.06 -14.50 -5.60
C GLU A 220 15.34 -13.56 -4.43
N LYS A 221 15.98 -12.42 -4.66
CA LYS A 221 16.30 -11.42 -3.63
C LYS A 221 15.02 -10.86 -3.00
N ILE A 222 14.02 -10.55 -3.82
CA ILE A 222 12.73 -9.98 -3.40
C ILE A 222 11.91 -11.03 -2.63
N LEU A 223 11.79 -12.24 -3.19
CA LEU A 223 11.05 -13.32 -2.55
C LEU A 223 11.66 -13.70 -1.19
N ARG A 224 12.98 -13.78 -1.09
CA ARG A 224 13.68 -14.01 0.20
C ARG A 224 13.44 -12.91 1.22
N TYR A 225 13.31 -11.66 0.80
CA TYR A 225 12.95 -10.57 1.72
C TYR A 225 11.59 -10.79 2.34
N TYR A 226 10.57 -11.10 1.54
CA TYR A 226 9.23 -11.36 2.05
C TYR A 226 9.18 -12.63 2.90
N GLU A 227 9.86 -13.70 2.49
CA GLU A 227 9.98 -14.93 3.26
C GLU A 227 10.58 -14.69 4.65
N ARG A 228 11.68 -13.95 4.74
CA ARG A 228 12.31 -13.54 6.02
C ARG A 228 11.39 -12.68 6.89
N ASN A 229 10.44 -12.00 6.27
CA ASN A 229 9.38 -11.27 6.96
C ASN A 229 8.12 -12.12 7.20
N GLY A 230 8.17 -13.45 7.01
CA GLY A 230 7.12 -14.40 7.34
C GLY A 230 5.98 -14.48 6.32
N PHE A 231 6.13 -13.87 5.14
CA PHE A 231 5.20 -14.05 4.03
C PHE A 231 5.39 -15.43 3.39
N VAL A 232 4.31 -15.96 2.86
CA VAL A 232 4.31 -17.24 2.15
C VAL A 232 3.57 -17.10 0.82
N PRO A 233 3.97 -17.84 -0.23
CA PRO A 233 3.25 -17.83 -1.51
C PRO A 233 1.80 -18.31 -1.31
N LEU A 234 0.85 -17.62 -1.93
CA LEU A 234 -0.55 -18.03 -1.92
C LEU A 234 -0.72 -19.31 -2.75
N TYR A 235 -0.07 -19.38 -3.89
CA TYR A 235 -0.04 -20.56 -4.76
C TYR A 235 1.25 -21.34 -4.57
N LYS A 236 1.13 -22.67 -4.49
CA LYS A 236 2.28 -23.55 -4.23
C LYS A 236 3.31 -23.55 -5.37
N THR A 237 2.85 -23.41 -6.60
CA THR A 237 3.70 -23.47 -7.80
C THR A 237 3.34 -22.37 -8.79
N ASP A 238 4.30 -21.98 -9.62
CA ASP A 238 4.12 -21.01 -10.70
C ASP A 238 3.05 -21.46 -11.70
N VAL A 239 2.97 -22.75 -11.98
CA VAL A 239 1.96 -23.33 -12.88
C VAL A 239 0.54 -23.02 -12.41
N ILE A 240 0.26 -23.20 -11.11
CA ILE A 240 -1.06 -22.92 -10.54
C ILE A 240 -1.34 -21.41 -10.57
N GLU A 241 -0.35 -20.60 -10.27
CA GLU A 241 -0.48 -19.15 -10.25
C GLU A 241 -0.70 -18.57 -11.65
N LYS A 242 0.01 -19.08 -12.65
CA LYS A 242 -0.23 -18.75 -14.07
C LYS A 242 -1.64 -19.10 -14.52
N GLN A 243 -2.17 -20.26 -14.13
CA GLN A 243 -3.56 -20.64 -14.40
C GLN A 243 -4.56 -19.69 -13.76
N TYR A 244 -4.25 -19.17 -12.58
CA TYR A 244 -5.11 -18.19 -11.90
C TYR A 244 -5.18 -16.85 -12.62
N TYR A 245 -4.06 -16.41 -13.20
CA TYR A 245 -3.97 -15.14 -13.91
C TYR A 245 -4.16 -15.26 -15.43
N ASP A 246 -4.54 -16.45 -15.94
CA ASP A 246 -4.66 -16.76 -17.37
C ASP A 246 -3.37 -16.46 -18.16
N ILE A 247 -2.20 -16.65 -17.51
CA ILE A 247 -0.89 -16.48 -18.12
C ILE A 247 -0.50 -17.79 -18.87
N PRO A 248 -0.09 -17.72 -20.15
CA PRO A 248 0.41 -18.88 -20.87
C PRO A 248 1.56 -19.58 -20.13
N GLN A 249 1.63 -20.91 -20.22
CA GLN A 249 2.63 -21.68 -19.45
C GLN A 249 4.07 -21.42 -19.92
N ASP A 250 4.26 -21.01 -21.15
CA ASP A 250 5.54 -20.63 -21.76
C ASP A 250 5.99 -19.20 -21.44
N GLU A 251 5.09 -18.32 -20.97
CA GLU A 251 5.45 -16.99 -20.52
C GLU A 251 6.02 -17.02 -19.09
N PRO A 252 7.03 -16.19 -18.78
CA PRO A 252 7.57 -16.09 -17.43
C PRO A 252 6.56 -15.44 -16.47
N LEU A 253 6.44 -16.00 -15.27
CA LEU A 253 5.66 -15.36 -14.21
C LEU A 253 6.47 -14.19 -13.62
N LYS A 254 6.02 -12.96 -13.86
CA LYS A 254 6.74 -11.74 -13.47
C LYS A 254 6.66 -11.44 -11.97
N THR A 255 5.53 -11.78 -11.35
CA THR A 255 5.28 -11.56 -9.92
C THR A 255 4.73 -12.81 -9.26
N ARG A 256 4.85 -12.87 -7.94
CA ARG A 256 4.28 -13.91 -7.09
C ARG A 256 3.37 -13.27 -6.05
N LEU A 257 2.16 -13.81 -5.92
CA LEU A 257 1.24 -13.38 -4.86
C LEU A 257 1.61 -14.04 -3.54
N LEU A 258 2.08 -13.23 -2.61
CA LEU A 258 2.43 -13.66 -1.27
C LEU A 258 1.44 -13.11 -0.25
N TYR A 259 1.27 -13.80 0.87
CA TYR A 259 0.44 -13.32 1.96
C TYR A 259 1.09 -13.52 3.32
N PHE A 260 0.71 -12.67 4.26
CA PHE A 260 1.03 -12.78 5.69
C PHE A 260 -0.28 -12.85 6.50
N ASP A 261 -0.39 -13.79 7.44
CA ASP A 261 -1.53 -13.91 8.35
C ASP A 261 -1.28 -13.06 9.61
N LEU A 262 -2.04 -11.97 9.78
CA LEU A 262 -1.89 -11.05 10.91
C LEU A 262 -2.17 -11.67 12.28
N LYS A 263 -2.81 -12.84 12.35
CA LYS A 263 -3.02 -13.59 13.59
C LYS A 263 -1.97 -14.68 13.84
N LYS A 264 -0.99 -14.79 12.93
CA LYS A 264 0.15 -15.67 13.14
C LYS A 264 1.22 -14.87 13.89
N ASP A 265 1.71 -15.42 14.98
CA ASP A 265 2.85 -14.93 15.75
C ASP A 265 4.17 -15.10 14.97
#